data_997df0204d368885fb3e53f705f04ae9
#
_entry.id   997df0204d368885fb3e53f705f04ae9
#
_cell.length_a   1.000
_cell.length_b   1.000
_cell.length_c   1.000
_cell.angle_alpha   90.00
_cell.angle_beta   90.00
_cell.angle_gamma   90.00
#
_symmetry.space_group_name_H-M   'P 1'
#
loop_
_entity.id
_entity.type
_entity.pdbx_description
1 polymer ?
#
loop_
_entity_poly.entity_id
_entity_poly.type
_entity_poly.pdbx_seq_one_letter_code
_entity_poly.pdbx_strand_id
1 'polypeptide(L)'
;ETQQMASWSSGTEPDPTEAYVPNYFSINEQTYPTTLEDPNALVSVALGDTCWIAIANHGQMDHILHFHGFHVEVLTSNLQPTRIGWSKDTVPVKKGEGMTVQLVANQAGIYPVHDHNLIAVTNAGFYPGGMITQIIVDP
;
A
#
# COMPACT_ATOMS: atom_id res chain seq x y z
N GLU A 1 6.31 -14.02 4.64
CA GLU A 1 5.76 -14.75 5.80
C GLU A 1 6.66 -14.53 7.01
N THR A 2 6.07 -14.20 8.14
CA THR A 2 6.81 -14.00 9.38
C THR A 2 7.20 -15.35 9.99
N GLN A 3 8.21 -15.38 10.86
CA GLN A 3 8.56 -16.59 11.62
C GLN A 3 7.38 -17.16 12.42
N GLN A 4 6.45 -16.29 12.84
CA GLN A 4 5.20 -16.70 13.50
C GLN A 4 4.29 -17.52 12.58
N MET A 5 4.12 -17.16 11.31
CA MET A 5 3.34 -17.97 10.38
C MET A 5 4.01 -19.32 10.09
N ALA A 6 5.33 -19.37 10.03
CA ALA A 6 6.07 -20.61 9.89
C ALA A 6 5.89 -21.52 11.13
N SER A 7 5.84 -20.99 12.34
CA SER A 7 5.56 -21.76 13.56
C SER A 7 4.14 -22.31 13.60
N TRP A 8 3.16 -21.56 13.11
CA TRP A 8 1.78 -22.05 13.00
C TRP A 8 1.65 -23.18 11.97
N SER A 9 2.33 -23.05 10.82
CA SER A 9 2.32 -24.10 9.79
C SER A 9 3.03 -25.37 10.21
N SER A 10 3.97 -25.30 11.13
CA SER A 10 4.68 -26.45 11.70
C SER A 10 3.93 -27.13 12.86
N GLY A 11 2.76 -26.60 13.25
CA GLY A 11 1.94 -27.15 14.34
C GLY A 11 2.48 -26.85 15.75
N THR A 12 3.47 -25.94 15.86
CA THR A 12 3.88 -25.39 17.15
C THR A 12 2.83 -24.34 17.58
N GLU A 13 2.22 -24.51 18.73
CA GLU A 13 1.28 -23.53 19.26
C GLU A 13 1.98 -22.16 19.39
N PRO A 14 1.40 -21.08 18.82
CA PRO A 14 1.97 -19.75 19.00
C PRO A 14 1.87 -19.36 20.45
N ASP A 15 2.92 -18.74 21.01
CA ASP A 15 2.82 -18.11 22.30
C ASP A 15 1.78 -16.96 22.23
N PRO A 16 0.65 -17.04 22.92
CA PRO A 16 -0.40 -16.03 22.85
C PRO A 16 0.05 -14.68 23.44
N THR A 17 1.22 -14.62 24.08
CA THR A 17 1.83 -13.40 24.60
C THR A 17 2.81 -12.76 23.63
N GLU A 18 3.18 -13.43 22.53
CA GLU A 18 4.06 -12.87 21.49
C GLU A 18 3.31 -11.82 20.66
N ALA A 19 3.84 -10.61 20.64
CA ALA A 19 3.32 -9.57 19.77
C ALA A 19 3.57 -9.92 18.29
N TYR A 20 2.58 -9.71 17.44
CA TYR A 20 2.78 -9.80 16.00
C TYR A 20 3.69 -8.67 15.52
N VAL A 21 4.89 -9.02 15.07
CA VAL A 21 5.88 -8.06 14.56
C VAL A 21 6.24 -8.45 13.12
N PRO A 22 5.57 -7.88 12.11
CA PRO A 22 5.92 -8.13 10.71
C PRO A 22 7.25 -7.46 10.38
N ASN A 23 8.02 -8.10 9.51
CA ASN A 23 9.29 -7.61 9.02
C ASN A 23 9.40 -7.61 7.48
N TYR A 24 8.36 -8.08 6.78
CA TYR A 24 8.21 -7.98 5.33
C TYR A 24 6.83 -7.42 5.00
N PHE A 25 6.83 -6.47 4.07
CA PHE A 25 5.64 -5.75 3.63
C PHE A 25 5.61 -5.75 2.10
N SER A 26 4.44 -5.95 1.50
CA SER A 26 4.32 -6.12 0.06
C SER A 26 3.10 -5.40 -0.51
N ILE A 27 3.16 -5.08 -1.80
CA ILE A 27 2.04 -4.65 -2.64
C ILE A 27 1.87 -5.73 -3.71
N ASN A 28 0.70 -6.38 -3.75
CA ASN A 28 0.39 -7.48 -4.67
C ASN A 28 1.52 -8.55 -4.70
N GLU A 29 1.95 -8.99 -3.51
CA GLU A 29 2.99 -9.99 -3.28
C GLU A 29 4.42 -9.56 -3.68
N GLN A 30 4.60 -8.32 -4.16
CA GLN A 30 5.90 -7.77 -4.54
C GLN A 30 6.41 -6.78 -3.50
N THR A 31 7.73 -6.67 -3.39
CA THR A 31 8.42 -5.68 -2.58
C THR A 31 9.31 -4.80 -3.46
N TYR A 32 9.61 -3.58 -3.03
CA TYR A 32 10.60 -2.76 -3.69
C TYR A 32 11.97 -3.49 -3.77
N PRO A 33 12.70 -3.47 -4.93
CA PRO A 33 12.42 -2.65 -6.11
C PRO A 33 11.52 -3.32 -7.17
N THR A 34 11.12 -4.58 -7.04
CA THR A 34 10.31 -5.30 -8.05
C THR A 34 8.98 -4.60 -8.34
N THR A 35 8.39 -3.95 -7.34
CA THR A 35 7.16 -3.15 -7.48
C THR A 35 7.24 -2.02 -8.51
N LEU A 36 8.45 -1.55 -8.86
CA LEU A 36 8.64 -0.49 -9.87
C LEU A 36 8.57 -1.00 -11.30
N GLU A 37 8.65 -2.31 -11.50
CA GLU A 37 8.69 -2.95 -12.82
C GLU A 37 7.45 -3.82 -13.08
N ASP A 38 6.77 -4.26 -12.01
CA ASP A 38 5.58 -5.12 -12.12
C ASP A 38 4.33 -4.27 -12.42
N PRO A 39 3.68 -4.46 -13.60
CA PRO A 39 2.48 -3.73 -13.97
C PRO A 39 1.28 -3.99 -13.04
N ASN A 40 1.33 -5.04 -12.22
CA ASN A 40 0.30 -5.30 -11.21
C ASN A 40 0.55 -4.54 -9.90
N ALA A 41 1.73 -3.97 -9.69
CA ALA A 41 2.11 -3.27 -8.48
C ALA A 41 2.29 -1.77 -8.66
N LEU A 42 2.42 -1.28 -9.89
CA LEU A 42 2.51 0.15 -10.23
C LEU A 42 1.25 0.65 -10.95
N VAL A 43 1.10 1.97 -11.05
CA VAL A 43 0.03 2.61 -11.82
C VAL A 43 0.65 3.33 -13.02
N SER A 44 0.18 3.05 -14.24
CA SER A 44 0.59 3.75 -15.46
C SER A 44 -0.65 4.30 -16.17
N VAL A 45 -0.67 5.61 -16.41
CA VAL A 45 -1.81 6.33 -16.98
C VAL A 45 -1.31 7.46 -17.90
N ALA A 46 -2.15 7.92 -18.82
CA ALA A 46 -1.84 9.07 -19.66
C ALA A 46 -2.18 10.39 -18.95
N LEU A 47 -1.49 11.46 -19.33
CA LEU A 47 -1.80 12.81 -18.87
C LEU A 47 -3.24 13.19 -19.20
N GLY A 48 -3.98 13.63 -18.20
CA GLY A 48 -5.40 14.00 -18.31
C GLY A 48 -6.37 12.88 -17.93
N ASP A 49 -5.88 11.66 -17.76
CA ASP A 49 -6.72 10.53 -17.35
C ASP A 49 -7.20 10.65 -15.90
N THR A 50 -8.36 10.05 -15.65
CA THR A 50 -8.86 9.79 -14.31
C THR A 50 -8.75 8.30 -14.02
N CYS A 51 -7.97 7.93 -13.01
CA CYS A 51 -7.71 6.56 -12.62
C CYS A 51 -8.41 6.23 -11.30
N TRP A 52 -9.04 5.06 -11.23
CA TRP A 52 -9.54 4.50 -9.99
C TRP A 52 -8.62 3.39 -9.50
N ILE A 53 -8.14 3.54 -8.28
CA ILE A 53 -7.24 2.59 -7.64
C ILE A 53 -8.01 1.87 -6.54
N ALA A 54 -8.22 0.56 -6.73
CA ALA A 54 -8.80 -0.31 -5.71
C ALA A 54 -7.68 -0.78 -4.77
N ILE A 55 -7.88 -0.59 -3.48
CA ILE A 55 -6.92 -0.92 -2.43
C ILE A 55 -7.60 -1.86 -1.45
N ALA A 56 -6.96 -2.99 -1.14
CA ALA A 56 -7.42 -3.94 -0.12
C ALA A 56 -6.26 -4.28 0.83
N ASN A 57 -6.44 -3.96 2.10
CA ASN A 57 -5.46 -4.31 3.11
C ASN A 57 -5.81 -5.68 3.73
N HIS A 58 -5.13 -6.72 3.25
CA HIS A 58 -5.24 -8.08 3.77
C HIS A 58 -4.25 -8.39 4.90
N GLY A 59 -3.38 -7.43 5.22
CA GLY A 59 -2.39 -7.55 6.28
C GLY A 59 -2.99 -7.43 7.69
N GLN A 60 -2.15 -7.63 8.68
CA GLN A 60 -2.53 -7.55 10.10
C GLN A 60 -2.24 -6.17 10.73
N MET A 61 -1.71 -5.23 9.94
CA MET A 61 -1.42 -3.87 10.36
C MET A 61 -2.26 -2.86 9.58
N ASP A 62 -2.50 -1.71 10.19
CA ASP A 62 -2.97 -0.52 9.48
C ASP A 62 -1.82 0.06 8.66
N HIS A 63 -2.11 0.53 7.48
CA HIS A 63 -1.17 1.20 6.58
C HIS A 63 -1.61 2.64 6.31
N ILE A 64 -0.68 3.47 5.91
CA ILE A 64 -0.93 4.88 5.56
C ILE A 64 -0.25 5.15 4.22
N LEU A 65 -0.99 5.08 3.12
CA LEU A 65 -0.45 5.29 1.79
C LEU A 65 -0.28 6.77 1.48
N HIS A 66 0.92 7.16 1.09
CA HIS A 66 1.25 8.51 0.66
C HIS A 66 1.52 8.54 -0.84
N PHE A 67 0.79 9.42 -1.54
CA PHE A 67 0.84 9.63 -2.97
C PHE A 67 1.60 10.91 -3.27
N HIS A 68 2.84 10.79 -3.74
CA HIS A 68 3.60 11.98 -4.13
C HIS A 68 2.96 12.66 -5.35
N GLY A 69 2.90 13.98 -5.34
CA GLY A 69 2.42 14.78 -6.46
C GLY A 69 0.90 14.87 -6.64
N PHE A 70 0.12 14.04 -5.92
CA PHE A 70 -1.34 13.96 -6.09
C PHE A 70 -2.10 13.98 -4.77
N HIS A 71 -3.27 14.60 -4.80
CA HIS A 71 -4.34 14.33 -3.85
C HIS A 71 -5.29 13.33 -4.50
N VAL A 72 -5.57 12.24 -3.83
CA VAL A 72 -6.56 11.25 -4.26
C VAL A 72 -7.87 11.47 -3.51
N GLU A 73 -8.99 11.23 -4.18
CA GLU A 73 -10.32 11.30 -3.56
C GLU A 73 -10.80 9.91 -3.16
N VAL A 74 -11.25 9.74 -1.92
CA VAL A 74 -11.82 8.48 -1.44
C VAL A 74 -13.24 8.34 -1.98
N LEU A 75 -13.47 7.37 -2.88
CA LEU A 75 -14.79 7.10 -3.46
C LEU A 75 -15.59 6.10 -2.65
N THR A 76 -14.94 5.07 -2.12
CA THR A 76 -15.59 4.01 -1.32
C THR A 76 -14.70 3.56 -0.17
N SER A 77 -15.31 3.07 0.90
CA SER A 77 -14.65 2.33 1.98
C SER A 77 -15.68 1.46 2.69
N ASN A 78 -15.36 0.19 2.91
CA ASN A 78 -16.23 -0.75 3.64
C ASN A 78 -16.19 -0.54 5.16
N LEU A 79 -15.07 -0.03 5.70
CA LEU A 79 -14.90 0.15 7.15
C LEU A 79 -15.00 1.62 7.59
N GLN A 80 -14.73 2.57 6.70
CA GLN A 80 -14.63 3.99 7.03
C GLN A 80 -15.47 4.87 6.09
N PRO A 81 -16.81 4.69 6.06
CA PRO A 81 -17.68 5.43 5.14
C PRO A 81 -17.65 6.96 5.35
N THR A 82 -17.26 7.42 6.53
CA THR A 82 -17.10 8.85 6.84
C THR A 82 -15.92 9.51 6.12
N ARG A 83 -15.04 8.72 5.50
CA ARG A 83 -13.92 9.23 4.69
C ARG A 83 -14.29 9.43 3.21
N ILE A 84 -15.45 8.99 2.77
CA ILE A 84 -15.91 9.19 1.38
C ILE A 84 -15.96 10.69 1.09
N GLY A 85 -15.35 11.10 -0.03
CA GLY A 85 -15.18 12.50 -0.41
C GLY A 85 -13.93 13.18 0.18
N TRP A 86 -13.11 12.49 1.00
CA TRP A 86 -11.83 13.04 1.40
C TRP A 86 -10.91 13.17 0.20
N SER A 87 -10.29 14.35 0.05
CA SER A 87 -9.21 14.59 -0.91
C SER A 87 -7.91 14.77 -0.14
N LYS A 88 -6.99 13.81 -0.23
CA LYS A 88 -5.75 13.75 0.55
C LYS A 88 -4.62 13.16 -0.29
N ASP A 89 -3.39 13.57 0.02
CA ASP A 89 -2.16 12.95 -0.46
C ASP A 89 -1.74 11.74 0.40
N THR A 90 -2.30 11.64 1.60
CA THR A 90 -1.98 10.59 2.58
C THR A 90 -3.27 9.97 3.10
N VAL A 91 -3.49 8.69 2.78
CA VAL A 91 -4.74 7.97 3.04
C VAL A 91 -4.48 6.77 3.94
N PRO A 92 -5.06 6.74 5.16
CA PRO A 92 -4.98 5.56 6.02
C PRO A 92 -5.88 4.44 5.49
N VAL A 93 -5.33 3.22 5.50
CA VAL A 93 -6.02 1.97 5.11
C VAL A 93 -5.96 1.01 6.28
N LYS A 94 -7.10 0.78 6.92
CA LYS A 94 -7.20 -0.12 8.07
C LYS A 94 -6.98 -1.58 7.67
N LYS A 95 -6.52 -2.41 8.60
CA LYS A 95 -6.52 -3.85 8.39
C LYS A 95 -7.94 -4.35 8.08
N GLY A 96 -8.11 -5.15 7.03
CA GLY A 96 -9.41 -5.62 6.55
C GLY A 96 -10.21 -4.56 5.77
N GLU A 97 -9.65 -3.37 5.52
CA GLU A 97 -10.31 -2.35 4.73
C GLU A 97 -10.12 -2.57 3.23
N GLY A 98 -11.23 -2.50 2.50
CA GLY A 98 -11.27 -2.33 1.06
C GLY A 98 -11.78 -0.93 0.73
N MET A 99 -11.04 -0.20 -0.09
CA MET A 99 -11.41 1.15 -0.53
C MET A 99 -11.08 1.36 -1.99
N THR A 100 -11.74 2.33 -2.60
CA THR A 100 -11.38 2.85 -3.92
C THR A 100 -11.06 4.32 -3.81
N VAL A 101 -9.94 4.71 -4.38
CA VAL A 101 -9.57 6.12 -4.51
C VAL A 101 -9.51 6.53 -5.97
N GLN A 102 -9.80 7.79 -6.25
CA GLN A 102 -9.69 8.42 -7.56
C GLN A 102 -8.47 9.32 -7.61
N LEU A 103 -7.70 9.18 -8.66
CA LEU A 103 -6.57 10.05 -9.01
C LEU A 103 -6.84 10.70 -10.36
N VAL A 104 -6.59 12.01 -10.46
CA VAL A 104 -6.59 12.75 -11.73
C VAL A 104 -5.13 13.02 -12.11
N ALA A 105 -4.70 12.47 -13.25
CA ALA A 105 -3.33 12.58 -13.77
C ALA A 105 -3.11 13.96 -14.42
N ASN A 106 -2.96 15.01 -13.64
CA ASN A 106 -2.91 16.39 -14.08
C ASN A 106 -1.50 16.93 -14.37
N GLN A 107 -0.46 16.11 -14.18
CA GLN A 107 0.92 16.45 -14.54
C GLN A 107 1.70 15.19 -14.90
N ALA A 108 2.48 15.26 -15.98
CA ALA A 108 3.33 14.17 -16.44
C ALA A 108 4.54 13.97 -15.52
N GLY A 109 4.99 12.72 -15.37
CA GLY A 109 6.16 12.38 -14.56
C GLY A 109 6.04 11.04 -13.85
N ILE A 110 7.00 10.75 -12.98
CA ILE A 110 7.06 9.55 -12.15
C ILE A 110 6.97 9.98 -10.69
N TYR A 111 5.99 9.44 -9.98
CA TYR A 111 5.66 9.84 -8.62
C TYR A 111 5.69 8.64 -7.69
N PRO A 112 6.52 8.63 -6.64
CA PRO A 112 6.51 7.56 -5.66
C PRO A 112 5.16 7.45 -4.93
N VAL A 113 4.78 6.21 -4.63
CA VAL A 113 3.72 5.90 -3.67
C VAL A 113 4.30 4.93 -2.64
N HIS A 114 4.15 5.23 -1.38
CA HIS A 114 4.71 4.38 -0.34
C HIS A 114 3.91 4.45 0.96
N ASP A 115 4.13 3.46 1.83
CA ASP A 115 3.60 3.54 3.19
C ASP A 115 4.34 4.64 3.97
N HIS A 116 3.58 5.48 4.66
CA HIS A 116 4.14 6.54 5.51
C HIS A 116 4.62 6.00 6.88
N ASN A 117 4.27 4.77 7.24
CA ASN A 117 4.91 4.06 8.32
C ASN A 117 6.24 3.48 7.82
N LEU A 118 7.35 4.08 8.23
CA LEU A 118 8.67 3.81 7.67
C LEU A 118 9.15 2.35 7.86
N ILE A 119 8.62 1.60 8.81
CA ILE A 119 8.94 0.17 8.94
C ILE A 119 8.41 -0.62 7.74
N ALA A 120 7.28 -0.20 7.17
CA ALA A 120 6.68 -0.88 6.03
C ALA A 120 7.37 -0.59 4.68
N VAL A 121 8.31 0.35 4.65
CA VAL A 121 9.18 0.62 3.48
C VAL A 121 10.55 -0.02 3.65
N THR A 122 10.61 -1.12 4.39
CA THR A 122 11.81 -1.93 4.60
C THR A 122 11.56 -3.40 4.28
N ASN A 123 12.61 -4.15 4.00
CA ASN A 123 12.63 -5.63 4.00
C ASN A 123 13.54 -6.08 5.14
N ALA A 124 12.99 -6.78 6.13
CA ALA A 124 13.70 -7.19 7.34
C ALA A 124 14.48 -6.03 8.01
N GLY A 125 13.90 -4.82 8.00
CA GLY A 125 14.53 -3.62 8.56
C GLY A 125 15.50 -2.87 7.64
N PHE A 126 15.80 -3.39 6.45
CA PHE A 126 16.68 -2.70 5.48
C PHE A 126 15.87 -1.80 4.56
N TYR A 127 16.19 -0.51 4.57
CA TYR A 127 15.62 0.51 3.69
C TYR A 127 16.54 0.75 2.48
N PRO A 128 16.00 1.01 1.25
CA PRO A 128 14.59 0.94 0.88
C PRO A 128 14.13 -0.51 0.59
N GLY A 129 12.85 -0.78 0.86
CA GLY A 129 12.24 -2.09 0.66
C GLY A 129 10.72 -2.01 0.81
N GLY A 130 10.07 -3.16 0.96
CA GLY A 130 8.66 -3.24 1.31
C GLY A 130 7.70 -2.53 0.37
N MET A 131 6.78 -1.76 0.94
CA MET A 131 5.67 -1.10 0.26
C MET A 131 6.08 0.25 -0.33
N ILE A 132 6.90 0.22 -1.37
CA ILE A 132 7.21 1.37 -2.23
C ILE A 132 6.85 0.97 -3.66
N THR A 133 6.07 1.82 -4.35
CA THR A 133 5.75 1.70 -5.77
C THR A 133 5.71 3.08 -6.42
N GLN A 134 5.18 3.20 -7.62
CA GLN A 134 5.13 4.46 -8.36
C GLN A 134 3.87 4.61 -9.20
N ILE A 135 3.53 5.88 -9.47
CA ILE A 135 2.60 6.27 -10.51
C ILE A 135 3.41 6.86 -11.66
N ILE A 136 3.21 6.35 -12.86
CA ILE A 136 3.80 6.85 -14.10
C ILE A 136 2.68 7.56 -14.85
N VAL A 137 2.87 8.86 -15.12
CA VAL A 137 1.97 9.65 -15.96
C VAL A 137 2.70 9.99 -17.24
N ASP A 138 2.31 9.31 -18.32
CA ASP A 138 2.85 9.54 -19.66
C ASP A 138 2.28 10.83 -20.25
N PRO A 139 3.11 11.64 -20.98
CA PRO A 139 2.69 12.89 -21.60
C PRO A 139 1.56 12.74 -22.61
#